data_82ab81678e255ad3a10aaf931b923326
#
_entry.id   82ab81678e255ad3a10aaf931b923326
#
_cell.length_a   1.000
_cell.length_b   1.000
_cell.length_c   1.000
_cell.angle_alpha   90.00
_cell.angle_beta   90.00
_cell.angle_gamma   90.00
#
_symmetry.space_group_name_H-M   'P 1'
#
loop_
_entity.id
_entity.type
_entity.pdbx_description
1 polymer ?
#
loop_
_entity_poly.entity_id
_entity_poly.type
_entity_poly.pdbx_seq_one_letter_code
_entity_poly.pdbx_strand_id
1 'polypeptide(L)'
;MKKILITGAGSYIGENVRKYMMTTAPGEFEIDAVDTISDAWKKADFSQYDVVYHVAGIAHVNASPKMEPLYYKVNRDLTIEVGKKAKEAGVKQFIFMSSQIVFHESQSLKSEVITKNTKEKPNGFYGNSKLQAEIGLHQLESDTFKVCILRPCMIYGPNAKGNFIRLAKLACKVPVFPCWHNKRSMLYVDNFSEFVKQVVQRELSGTFYPQNREQADTVEIIRYFAKAAGHKVWITRLLNPFVWLGSFVLQPINKMFATYYYDPEMSKADFDYQLVSFEESLAKMAESMEL
;
A
#
# COMPACT_ATOMS: atom_id res chain seq x y z
N MET A 1 3.20 -5.35 27.28
CA MET A 1 3.50 -4.30 26.28
C MET A 1 4.38 -4.93 25.21
N LYS A 2 3.94 -4.96 23.95
CA LYS A 2 4.77 -5.48 22.85
C LYS A 2 5.73 -4.40 22.34
N LYS A 3 6.98 -4.80 22.12
CA LYS A 3 8.02 -3.91 21.58
C LYS A 3 8.17 -4.12 20.08
N ILE A 4 8.05 -3.04 19.31
CA ILE A 4 8.03 -3.05 17.85
C ILE A 4 9.15 -2.16 17.32
N LEU A 5 9.96 -2.69 16.43
CA LEU A 5 10.92 -1.89 15.65
C LEU A 5 10.40 -1.67 14.24
N ILE A 6 10.17 -0.41 13.87
CA ILE A 6 9.88 -0.03 12.49
C ILE A 6 11.21 0.24 11.77
N THR A 7 11.50 -0.53 10.72
CA THR A 7 12.67 -0.30 9.86
C THR A 7 12.26 0.47 8.61
N GLY A 8 12.82 1.67 8.46
CA GLY A 8 12.41 2.69 7.48
C GLY A 8 11.78 3.91 8.16
N ALA A 9 12.52 4.49 9.14
CA ALA A 9 12.11 5.68 9.87
C ALA A 9 11.73 6.83 8.93
N GLY A 10 10.70 7.62 9.31
CA GLY A 10 10.20 8.73 8.52
C GLY A 10 9.36 8.33 7.29
N SER A 11 9.08 7.04 7.08
CA SER A 11 8.18 6.61 6.02
C SER A 11 6.73 6.98 6.34
N TYR A 12 5.99 7.44 5.33
CA TYR A 12 4.58 7.80 5.47
C TYR A 12 3.75 6.68 6.15
N ILE A 13 3.92 5.45 5.70
CA ILE A 13 3.18 4.30 6.23
C ILE A 13 3.62 3.98 7.66
N GLY A 14 4.92 3.91 7.93
CA GLY A 14 5.43 3.60 9.26
C GLY A 14 4.98 4.61 10.32
N GLU A 15 5.04 5.90 10.01
CA GLU A 15 4.62 6.96 10.93
C GLU A 15 3.11 6.97 11.18
N ASN A 16 2.27 6.72 10.15
CA ASN A 16 0.83 6.63 10.35
C ASN A 16 0.45 5.41 11.20
N VAL A 17 1.02 4.24 10.92
CA VAL A 17 0.80 3.03 11.73
C VAL A 17 1.25 3.25 13.18
N ARG A 18 2.43 3.82 13.40
CA ARG A 18 2.93 4.16 14.75
C ARG A 18 1.96 5.07 15.49
N LYS A 19 1.59 6.21 14.88
CA LYS A 19 0.66 7.18 15.45
C LYS A 19 -0.68 6.53 15.78
N TYR A 20 -1.23 5.76 14.84
CA TYR A 20 -2.51 5.08 15.00
C TYR A 20 -2.48 4.11 16.18
N MET A 21 -1.49 3.22 16.24
CA MET A 21 -1.37 2.22 17.30
C MET A 21 -1.21 2.87 18.69
N MET A 22 -0.38 3.90 18.80
CA MET A 22 -0.18 4.62 20.06
C MET A 22 -1.43 5.38 20.52
N THR A 23 -2.26 5.84 19.58
CA THR A 23 -3.50 6.59 19.89
C THR A 23 -4.66 5.64 20.23
N THR A 24 -4.80 4.52 19.50
CA THR A 24 -5.96 3.63 19.64
C THR A 24 -5.76 2.52 20.66
N ALA A 25 -4.51 2.23 21.06
CA ALA A 25 -4.16 1.21 22.03
C ALA A 25 -3.05 1.71 22.97
N PRO A 26 -3.31 2.79 23.77
CA PRO A 26 -2.30 3.40 24.60
C PRO A 26 -1.81 2.42 25.67
N GLY A 27 -0.48 2.30 25.81
CA GLY A 27 0.16 1.40 26.77
C GLY A 27 0.29 -0.06 26.33
N GLU A 28 -0.27 -0.46 25.18
CA GLU A 28 -0.10 -1.81 24.65
C GLU A 28 1.22 -2.00 23.89
N PHE A 29 1.73 -0.92 23.30
CA PHE A 29 2.90 -0.96 22.41
C PHE A 29 3.97 0.05 22.80
N GLU A 30 5.22 -0.37 22.63
CA GLU A 30 6.40 0.49 22.60
C GLU A 30 6.97 0.40 21.19
N ILE A 31 7.03 1.54 20.47
CA ILE A 31 7.33 1.54 19.04
C ILE A 31 8.49 2.48 18.74
N ASP A 32 9.62 1.88 18.39
CA ASP A 32 10.79 2.58 17.91
C ASP A 32 10.92 2.51 16.39
N ALA A 33 11.71 3.40 15.82
CA ALA A 33 11.99 3.41 14.40
C ALA A 33 13.49 3.61 14.14
N VAL A 34 14.01 2.88 13.16
CA VAL A 34 15.41 2.99 12.73
C VAL A 34 15.47 3.26 11.22
N ASP A 35 16.39 4.18 10.86
CA ASP A 35 16.69 4.45 9.46
C ASP A 35 17.47 3.30 8.82
N THR A 36 17.16 3.01 7.57
CA THR A 36 17.82 1.97 6.77
C THR A 36 18.62 2.50 5.59
N ILE A 37 18.67 3.82 5.42
CA ILE A 37 19.50 4.48 4.38
C ILE A 37 20.97 4.43 4.80
N SER A 38 21.23 4.66 6.09
CA SER A 38 22.55 4.51 6.69
C SER A 38 22.73 3.12 7.29
N ASP A 39 23.95 2.77 7.70
CA ASP A 39 24.24 1.50 8.39
C ASP A 39 23.82 1.51 9.89
N ALA A 40 23.05 2.49 10.34
CA ALA A 40 22.61 2.61 11.73
C ALA A 40 21.80 1.39 12.18
N TRP A 41 20.92 0.87 11.30
CA TRP A 41 20.13 -0.33 11.57
C TRP A 41 20.99 -1.58 11.83
N LYS A 42 22.19 -1.67 11.24
CA LYS A 42 23.12 -2.79 11.47
C LYS A 42 23.67 -2.81 12.89
N LYS A 43 23.80 -1.62 13.49
CA LYS A 43 24.30 -1.43 14.87
C LYS A 43 23.19 -1.49 15.92
N ALA A 44 21.92 -1.31 15.52
CA ALA A 44 20.78 -1.37 16.42
C ALA A 44 20.63 -2.77 17.01
N ASP A 45 20.34 -2.85 18.31
CA ASP A 45 20.04 -4.09 18.99
C ASP A 45 18.58 -4.48 18.74
N PHE A 46 18.38 -5.57 18.00
CA PHE A 46 17.04 -6.09 17.69
C PHE A 46 16.52 -7.03 18.77
N SER A 47 17.35 -7.52 19.69
CA SER A 47 16.97 -8.54 20.68
C SER A 47 15.93 -8.06 21.69
N GLN A 48 15.77 -6.75 21.84
CA GLN A 48 14.77 -6.16 22.73
C GLN A 48 13.36 -6.06 22.13
N TYR A 49 13.16 -6.41 20.84
CA TYR A 49 11.88 -6.28 20.16
C TYR A 49 11.20 -7.63 19.94
N ASP A 50 9.88 -7.64 20.10
CA ASP A 50 9.03 -8.79 19.77
C ASP A 50 8.73 -8.85 18.29
N VAL A 51 8.61 -7.67 17.64
CA VAL A 51 8.16 -7.52 16.24
C VAL A 51 9.08 -6.57 15.51
N VAL A 52 9.46 -6.92 14.28
CA VAL A 52 10.04 -6.00 13.30
C VAL A 52 9.02 -5.72 12.20
N TYR A 53 8.63 -4.45 12.03
CA TYR A 53 7.80 -4.00 10.92
C TYR A 53 8.67 -3.31 9.86
N HIS A 54 8.93 -4.02 8.77
CA HIS A 54 9.81 -3.55 7.68
C HIS A 54 9.01 -2.83 6.61
N VAL A 55 9.09 -1.49 6.62
CA VAL A 55 8.43 -0.60 5.66
C VAL A 55 9.40 0.09 4.70
N ALA A 56 10.69 -0.10 4.92
CA ALA A 56 11.71 0.45 4.03
C ALA A 56 11.54 -0.10 2.60
N GLY A 57 11.69 0.77 1.63
CA GLY A 57 11.61 0.39 0.24
C GLY A 57 11.52 1.58 -0.70
N ILE A 58 11.85 1.35 -1.95
CA ILE A 58 11.68 2.31 -3.03
C ILE A 58 10.40 1.94 -3.79
N ALA A 59 9.47 2.88 -3.90
CA ALA A 59 8.21 2.73 -4.62
C ALA A 59 7.95 3.95 -5.51
N HIS A 60 7.23 3.76 -6.62
CA HIS A 60 6.61 4.84 -7.43
C HIS A 60 7.53 5.99 -7.89
N VAL A 61 8.82 5.79 -7.96
CA VAL A 61 9.72 6.74 -8.60
C VAL A 61 9.58 6.52 -10.11
N ASN A 62 9.62 7.59 -10.91
CA ASN A 62 9.72 7.50 -12.38
C ASN A 62 11.01 6.71 -12.70
N ALA A 63 10.86 5.40 -12.71
CA ALA A 63 11.97 4.48 -12.66
C ALA A 63 12.55 4.33 -14.06
N SER A 64 13.72 4.92 -14.27
CA SER A 64 14.51 4.58 -15.44
C SER A 64 15.12 3.18 -15.27
N PRO A 65 15.41 2.44 -16.37
CA PRO A 65 16.08 1.15 -16.29
C PRO A 65 17.39 1.18 -15.48
N LYS A 66 18.05 2.32 -15.42
CA LYS A 66 19.28 2.52 -14.62
C LYS A 66 19.07 2.36 -13.10
N MET A 67 17.84 2.49 -12.63
CA MET A 67 17.50 2.35 -11.21
C MET A 67 17.24 0.89 -10.80
N GLU A 68 17.14 -0.03 -11.74
CA GLU A 68 16.83 -1.42 -11.47
C GLU A 68 17.74 -2.06 -10.39
N PRO A 69 19.09 -1.92 -10.46
CA PRO A 69 19.97 -2.47 -9.42
C PRO A 69 19.67 -1.90 -8.02
N LEU A 70 19.30 -0.63 -7.94
CA LEU A 70 18.96 0.01 -6.68
C LEU A 70 17.66 -0.56 -6.09
N TYR A 71 16.66 -0.86 -6.93
CA TYR A 71 15.44 -1.51 -6.48
C TYR A 71 15.70 -2.90 -5.89
N TYR A 72 16.51 -3.71 -6.52
CA TYR A 72 16.88 -5.03 -5.97
C TYR A 72 17.70 -4.88 -4.68
N LYS A 73 18.66 -3.98 -4.64
CA LYS A 73 19.45 -3.70 -3.44
C LYS A 73 18.58 -3.29 -2.24
N VAL A 74 17.60 -2.40 -2.46
CA VAL A 74 16.79 -1.85 -1.36
C VAL A 74 15.56 -2.71 -1.06
N ASN A 75 14.81 -3.14 -2.08
CA ASN A 75 13.56 -3.86 -1.83
C ASN A 75 13.76 -5.35 -1.57
N ARG A 76 14.83 -5.95 -2.08
CA ARG A 76 15.12 -7.38 -1.91
C ARG A 76 16.24 -7.61 -0.89
N ASP A 77 17.44 -7.16 -1.21
CA ASP A 77 18.63 -7.55 -0.44
C ASP A 77 18.58 -6.99 0.98
N LEU A 78 18.32 -5.70 1.14
CA LEU A 78 18.13 -5.07 2.45
C LEU A 78 17.00 -5.74 3.25
N THR A 79 15.85 -6.03 2.60
CA THR A 79 14.73 -6.70 3.27
C THR A 79 15.14 -8.06 3.84
N ILE A 80 15.84 -8.87 3.04
CA ILE A 80 16.32 -10.20 3.47
C ILE A 80 17.38 -10.06 4.57
N GLU A 81 18.31 -9.11 4.46
CA GLU A 81 19.33 -8.85 5.49
C GLU A 81 18.70 -8.42 6.82
N VAL A 82 17.72 -7.52 6.80
CA VAL A 82 16.97 -7.10 8.01
C VAL A 82 16.20 -8.28 8.59
N GLY A 83 15.57 -9.11 7.76
CA GLY A 83 14.87 -10.33 8.19
C GLY A 83 15.80 -11.34 8.86
N LYS A 84 16.99 -11.57 8.29
CA LYS A 84 18.02 -12.44 8.90
C LYS A 84 18.47 -11.91 10.27
N LYS A 85 18.79 -10.63 10.34
CA LYS A 85 19.18 -9.98 11.60
C LYS A 85 18.08 -10.07 12.65
N ALA A 86 16.82 -9.87 12.29
CA ALA A 86 15.69 -10.01 13.19
C ALA A 86 15.57 -11.43 13.73
N LYS A 87 15.67 -12.44 12.87
CA LYS A 87 15.65 -13.86 13.26
C LYS A 87 16.80 -14.21 14.20
N GLU A 88 18.04 -13.83 13.87
CA GLU A 88 19.23 -14.07 14.66
C GLU A 88 19.16 -13.41 16.05
N ALA A 89 18.48 -12.25 16.14
CA ALA A 89 18.25 -11.54 17.39
C ALA A 89 17.10 -12.12 18.24
N GLY A 90 16.38 -13.14 17.77
CA GLY A 90 15.28 -13.77 18.51
C GLY A 90 13.94 -13.04 18.42
N VAL A 91 13.78 -12.11 17.45
CA VAL A 91 12.49 -11.49 17.14
C VAL A 91 11.48 -12.57 16.74
N LYS A 92 10.24 -12.48 17.25
CA LYS A 92 9.21 -13.51 17.03
C LYS A 92 8.43 -13.32 15.74
N GLN A 93 8.20 -12.07 15.33
CA GLN A 93 7.39 -11.74 14.15
C GLN A 93 8.08 -10.70 13.27
N PHE A 94 8.13 -10.98 11.97
CA PHE A 94 8.61 -10.07 10.94
C PHE A 94 7.46 -9.73 9.99
N ILE A 95 7.07 -8.46 9.95
CA ILE A 95 6.00 -7.97 9.08
C ILE A 95 6.64 -7.21 7.92
N PHE A 96 6.40 -7.68 6.70
CA PHE A 96 6.95 -7.09 5.49
C PHE A 96 5.91 -6.31 4.69
N MET A 97 6.21 -5.06 4.41
CA MET A 97 5.42 -4.21 3.53
C MET A 97 5.73 -4.52 2.06
N SER A 98 4.99 -5.48 1.50
CA SER A 98 4.97 -5.79 0.08
C SER A 98 3.95 -4.91 -0.67
N SER A 99 3.35 -5.36 -1.75
CA SER A 99 2.40 -4.58 -2.55
C SER A 99 1.62 -5.46 -3.52
N GLN A 100 0.44 -5.03 -3.93
CA GLN A 100 -0.33 -5.59 -5.05
C GLN A 100 0.48 -5.71 -6.36
N ILE A 101 1.53 -4.91 -6.52
CA ILE A 101 2.38 -4.86 -7.70
C ILE A 101 3.08 -6.19 -8.03
N VAL A 102 3.17 -7.12 -7.07
CA VAL A 102 3.73 -8.47 -7.28
C VAL A 102 2.90 -9.29 -8.28
N PHE A 103 1.63 -8.95 -8.47
CA PHE A 103 0.82 -9.56 -9.52
C PHE A 103 1.15 -8.93 -10.89
N HIS A 104 0.92 -7.67 -11.06
CA HIS A 104 1.36 -6.81 -12.18
C HIS A 104 0.76 -5.40 -12.05
N GLU A 105 1.16 -4.49 -12.92
CA GLU A 105 0.40 -3.25 -13.19
C GLU A 105 -0.51 -3.47 -14.39
N SER A 106 -1.76 -2.98 -14.30
CA SER A 106 -2.67 -3.02 -15.45
C SER A 106 -2.09 -2.24 -16.64
N GLN A 107 -2.02 -2.91 -17.79
CA GLN A 107 -1.47 -2.36 -19.04
C GLN A 107 -2.55 -2.07 -20.07
N SER A 108 -3.80 -2.30 -19.75
CA SER A 108 -4.94 -2.11 -20.65
C SER A 108 -6.19 -1.73 -19.86
N LEU A 109 -7.23 -1.29 -20.57
CA LEU A 109 -8.55 -1.02 -19.99
C LEU A 109 -9.37 -2.28 -19.71
N LYS A 110 -8.83 -3.48 -19.95
CA LYS A 110 -9.51 -4.74 -19.62
C LYS A 110 -9.73 -4.84 -18.13
N SER A 111 -10.88 -5.36 -17.77
CA SER A 111 -11.21 -5.64 -16.37
C SER A 111 -10.41 -6.85 -15.88
N GLU A 112 -9.72 -6.68 -14.79
CA GLU A 112 -8.93 -7.72 -14.15
C GLU A 112 -9.26 -7.80 -12.66
N VAL A 113 -9.58 -8.99 -12.21
CA VAL A 113 -9.84 -9.32 -10.80
C VAL A 113 -8.73 -10.24 -10.32
N ILE A 114 -8.02 -9.81 -9.29
CA ILE A 114 -7.03 -10.66 -8.64
C ILE A 114 -7.76 -11.55 -7.64
N THR A 115 -7.63 -12.86 -7.82
CA THR A 115 -8.23 -13.90 -6.98
C THR A 115 -7.14 -14.74 -6.30
N LYS A 116 -7.53 -15.61 -5.39
CA LYS A 116 -6.60 -16.59 -4.76
C LYS A 116 -5.86 -17.48 -5.76
N ASN A 117 -6.41 -17.63 -6.98
CA ASN A 117 -5.81 -18.44 -8.04
C ASN A 117 -4.93 -17.64 -9.00
N THR A 118 -4.88 -16.30 -8.83
CA THR A 118 -4.04 -15.44 -9.66
C THR A 118 -2.58 -15.62 -9.26
N LYS A 119 -1.75 -16.03 -10.20
CA LYS A 119 -0.30 -16.19 -9.97
C LYS A 119 0.40 -14.84 -9.99
N GLU A 120 1.40 -14.70 -9.14
CA GLU A 120 2.30 -13.55 -9.16
C GLU A 120 3.07 -13.53 -10.48
N LYS A 121 2.96 -12.42 -11.21
CA LYS A 121 3.64 -12.20 -12.48
C LYS A 121 3.96 -10.72 -12.65
N PRO A 122 4.86 -10.16 -11.83
CA PRO A 122 5.20 -8.76 -11.92
C PRO A 122 5.80 -8.42 -13.28
N ASN A 123 5.39 -7.28 -13.83
CA ASN A 123 5.81 -6.81 -15.16
C ASN A 123 6.85 -5.68 -15.10
N GLY A 124 7.55 -5.53 -13.96
CA GLY A 124 8.59 -4.53 -13.78
C GLY A 124 9.48 -4.84 -12.58
N PHE A 125 10.65 -4.22 -12.52
CA PHE A 125 11.65 -4.49 -11.49
C PHE A 125 11.18 -4.13 -10.06
N TYR A 126 10.24 -3.19 -9.89
CA TYR A 126 9.64 -2.91 -8.58
C TYR A 126 8.87 -4.14 -8.06
N GLY A 127 7.94 -4.65 -8.84
CA GLY A 127 7.19 -5.84 -8.45
C GLY A 127 8.08 -7.08 -8.30
N ASN A 128 9.04 -7.28 -9.23
CA ASN A 128 10.01 -8.36 -9.16
C ASN A 128 10.87 -8.30 -7.90
N SER A 129 11.38 -7.12 -7.53
CA SER A 129 12.19 -6.96 -6.32
C SER A 129 11.40 -7.25 -5.04
N LYS A 130 10.12 -6.84 -4.97
CA LYS A 130 9.23 -7.17 -3.85
C LYS A 130 8.95 -8.68 -3.77
N LEU A 131 8.61 -9.31 -4.89
CA LEU A 131 8.34 -10.76 -4.93
C LEU A 131 9.57 -11.58 -4.53
N GLN A 132 10.75 -11.22 -4.99
CA GLN A 132 11.98 -11.90 -4.59
C GLN A 132 12.31 -11.71 -3.10
N ALA A 133 11.96 -10.54 -2.52
CA ALA A 133 12.07 -10.33 -1.08
C ALA A 133 11.14 -11.27 -0.29
N GLU A 134 9.88 -11.41 -0.74
CA GLU A 134 8.92 -12.34 -0.12
C GLU A 134 9.45 -13.78 -0.14
N ILE A 135 9.96 -14.24 -1.29
CA ILE A 135 10.55 -15.58 -1.43
C ILE A 135 11.72 -15.75 -0.44
N GLY A 136 12.60 -14.76 -0.34
CA GLY A 136 13.73 -14.81 0.59
C GLY A 136 13.30 -14.78 2.06
N LEU A 137 12.24 -14.07 2.42
CA LEU A 137 11.69 -14.04 3.76
C LEU A 137 11.00 -15.35 4.14
N HIS A 138 10.27 -15.99 3.23
CA HIS A 138 9.66 -17.31 3.48
C HIS A 138 10.71 -18.39 3.81
N GLN A 139 11.92 -18.29 3.24
CA GLN A 139 13.01 -19.19 3.61
C GLN A 139 13.53 -19.00 5.04
N LEU A 140 13.20 -17.88 5.69
CA LEU A 140 13.55 -17.60 7.07
C LEU A 140 12.52 -18.08 8.07
N GLU A 141 11.30 -18.42 7.64
CA GLU A 141 10.23 -18.88 8.53
C GLU A 141 10.65 -20.10 9.35
N SER A 142 10.18 -20.15 10.59
CA SER A 142 10.35 -21.27 11.51
C SER A 142 9.31 -21.20 12.63
N ASP A 143 9.22 -22.21 13.45
CA ASP A 143 8.31 -22.24 14.61
C ASP A 143 8.51 -21.05 15.56
N THR A 144 9.72 -20.48 15.60
CA THR A 144 10.08 -19.34 16.47
C THR A 144 10.16 -18.01 15.74
N PHE A 145 10.03 -17.97 14.40
CA PHE A 145 10.11 -16.76 13.59
C PHE A 145 9.01 -16.75 12.53
N LYS A 146 7.95 -16.01 12.85
CA LYS A 146 6.78 -15.86 11.98
C LYS A 146 7.01 -14.75 10.95
N VAL A 147 6.74 -15.01 9.67
CA VAL A 147 6.77 -14.00 8.61
C VAL A 147 5.34 -13.66 8.21
N CYS A 148 5.03 -12.36 8.21
CA CYS A 148 3.77 -11.81 7.75
C CYS A 148 4.03 -10.88 6.55
N ILE A 149 3.47 -11.21 5.41
CA ILE A 149 3.60 -10.44 4.18
C ILE A 149 2.31 -9.68 3.92
N LEU A 150 2.41 -8.36 3.83
CA LEU A 150 1.29 -7.50 3.51
C LEU A 150 1.40 -7.04 2.06
N ARG A 151 0.42 -7.40 1.25
CA ARG A 151 0.30 -6.98 -0.16
C ARG A 151 -0.85 -5.97 -0.30
N PRO A 152 -0.77 -4.77 0.30
CA PRO A 152 -1.84 -3.80 0.15
C PRO A 152 -1.97 -3.35 -1.29
N CYS A 153 -3.18 -2.94 -1.65
CA CYS A 153 -3.46 -2.15 -2.84
C CYS A 153 -2.99 -0.69 -2.63
N MET A 154 -3.46 0.25 -3.45
CA MET A 154 -3.08 1.65 -3.33
C MET A 154 -3.54 2.24 -1.99
N ILE A 155 -2.59 2.51 -1.09
CA ILE A 155 -2.86 3.20 0.16
C ILE A 155 -2.96 4.70 -0.09
N TYR A 156 -3.98 5.34 0.52
CA TYR A 156 -4.20 6.77 0.48
C TYR A 156 -4.61 7.28 1.87
N GLY A 157 -4.45 8.58 2.08
CA GLY A 157 -4.78 9.25 3.34
C GLY A 157 -4.23 10.68 3.35
N PRO A 158 -4.50 11.47 4.40
CA PRO A 158 -3.96 12.80 4.58
C PRO A 158 -2.44 12.83 4.46
N ASN A 159 -1.91 13.82 3.75
CA ASN A 159 -0.47 13.99 3.48
C ASN A 159 0.21 12.86 2.68
N ALA A 160 -0.54 11.91 2.15
CA ALA A 160 0.02 10.90 1.24
C ALA A 160 0.57 11.54 -0.03
N LYS A 161 1.64 10.94 -0.57
CA LYS A 161 2.14 11.28 -1.91
C LYS A 161 1.64 10.20 -2.88
N GLY A 162 1.29 10.58 -4.10
CA GLY A 162 0.95 9.58 -5.12
C GLY A 162 -0.28 9.92 -5.95
N ASN A 163 -0.81 8.88 -6.62
CA ASN A 163 -1.81 9.05 -7.67
C ASN A 163 -3.18 9.48 -7.15
N PHE A 164 -3.56 9.09 -5.93
CA PHE A 164 -4.83 9.51 -5.34
C PHE A 164 -4.89 11.04 -5.17
N ILE A 165 -3.87 11.64 -4.57
CA ILE A 165 -3.78 13.10 -4.38
C ILE A 165 -3.75 13.83 -5.72
N ARG A 166 -3.05 13.27 -6.73
CA ARG A 166 -3.05 13.85 -8.09
C ARG A 166 -4.45 13.83 -8.70
N LEU A 167 -5.19 12.73 -8.51
CA LEU A 167 -6.56 12.61 -8.99
C LEU A 167 -7.50 13.59 -8.28
N ALA A 168 -7.41 13.70 -6.95
CA ALA A 168 -8.20 14.66 -6.17
C ALA A 168 -7.92 16.12 -6.59
N LYS A 169 -6.63 16.48 -6.75
CA LYS A 169 -6.24 17.81 -7.24
C LYS A 169 -6.69 18.08 -8.70
N LEU A 170 -6.70 17.05 -9.53
CA LEU A 170 -7.26 17.15 -10.89
C LEU A 170 -8.76 17.43 -10.82
N ALA A 171 -9.48 16.70 -9.98
CA ALA A 171 -10.93 16.86 -9.78
C ALA A 171 -11.31 18.30 -9.41
N CYS A 172 -10.50 18.97 -8.58
CA CYS A 172 -10.73 20.35 -8.17
C CYS A 172 -10.59 21.39 -9.32
N LYS A 173 -10.13 20.99 -10.49
CA LYS A 173 -9.79 21.94 -11.59
C LYS A 173 -10.49 21.64 -12.90
N VAL A 174 -10.87 20.38 -13.16
CA VAL A 174 -11.40 20.01 -14.46
C VAL A 174 -12.88 20.32 -14.59
N PRO A 175 -13.32 21.05 -15.64
CA PRO A 175 -14.72 21.33 -15.89
C PRO A 175 -15.46 20.14 -16.54
N VAL A 176 -14.72 19.23 -17.18
CA VAL A 176 -15.28 18.08 -17.90
C VAL A 176 -14.40 16.84 -17.69
N PHE A 177 -15.04 15.66 -17.56
CA PHE A 177 -14.33 14.40 -17.36
C PHE A 177 -15.04 13.25 -18.10
N PRO A 178 -14.30 12.21 -18.57
CA PRO A 178 -14.89 11.05 -19.24
C PRO A 178 -15.84 10.26 -18.30
N CYS A 179 -16.96 9.81 -18.84
CA CYS A 179 -17.87 8.87 -18.17
C CYS A 179 -17.35 7.42 -18.35
N TRP A 180 -16.23 7.12 -17.71
CA TRP A 180 -15.60 5.79 -17.75
C TRP A 180 -15.54 5.20 -16.35
N HIS A 181 -16.54 4.39 -16.02
CA HIS A 181 -16.62 3.72 -14.73
C HIS A 181 -15.64 2.56 -14.66
N ASN A 182 -15.00 2.42 -13.52
CA ASN A 182 -14.07 1.34 -13.23
C ASN A 182 -14.17 0.90 -11.78
N LYS A 183 -13.53 -0.22 -11.43
CA LYS A 183 -13.41 -0.71 -10.06
C LYS A 183 -11.94 -0.86 -9.69
N ARG A 184 -11.57 -0.26 -8.56
CA ARG A 184 -10.20 -0.31 -8.06
C ARG A 184 -10.18 -0.62 -6.57
N SER A 185 -9.29 -1.53 -6.19
CA SER A 185 -8.95 -1.67 -4.77
C SER A 185 -8.16 -0.46 -4.32
N MET A 186 -8.62 0.15 -3.25
CA MET A 186 -7.92 1.19 -2.51
C MET A 186 -7.98 0.89 -1.03
N LEU A 187 -7.07 1.46 -0.25
CA LEU A 187 -7.01 1.24 1.19
C LEU A 187 -6.73 2.55 1.92
N TYR A 188 -7.65 2.96 2.77
CA TYR A 188 -7.46 4.13 3.61
C TYR A 188 -6.41 3.85 4.69
N VAL A 189 -5.55 4.82 4.97
CA VAL A 189 -4.38 4.61 5.84
C VAL A 189 -4.72 4.20 7.26
N ASP A 190 -5.85 4.67 7.83
CA ASP A 190 -6.28 4.26 9.17
C ASP A 190 -6.79 2.81 9.17
N ASN A 191 -7.52 2.38 8.12
CA ASN A 191 -7.93 0.99 7.94
C ASN A 191 -6.72 0.07 7.80
N PHE A 192 -5.70 0.50 7.07
CA PHE A 192 -4.44 -0.23 6.99
C PHE A 192 -3.71 -0.28 8.33
N SER A 193 -3.69 0.83 9.07
CA SER A 193 -3.04 0.90 10.39
C SER A 193 -3.74 -0.01 11.41
N GLU A 194 -5.08 -0.08 11.37
CA GLU A 194 -5.84 -1.05 12.17
C GLU A 194 -5.47 -2.48 11.78
N PHE A 195 -5.39 -2.77 10.47
CA PHE A 195 -4.97 -4.09 10.00
C PHE A 195 -3.60 -4.49 10.58
N VAL A 196 -2.60 -3.61 10.50
CA VAL A 196 -1.26 -3.87 11.06
C VAL A 196 -1.31 -4.07 12.57
N LYS A 197 -2.10 -3.28 13.30
CA LYS A 197 -2.33 -3.45 14.74
C LYS A 197 -2.85 -4.86 15.06
N GLN A 198 -3.87 -5.32 14.34
CA GLN A 198 -4.44 -6.66 14.51
C GLN A 198 -3.43 -7.77 14.16
N VAL A 199 -2.63 -7.59 13.11
CA VAL A 199 -1.53 -8.51 12.76
C VAL A 199 -0.54 -8.65 13.90
N VAL A 200 -0.16 -7.54 14.54
CA VAL A 200 0.77 -7.53 15.68
C VAL A 200 0.13 -8.15 16.91
N GLN A 201 -1.09 -7.75 17.28
CA GLN A 201 -1.77 -8.26 18.48
C GLN A 201 -2.00 -9.76 18.44
N ARG A 202 -2.39 -10.28 17.25
CA ARG A 202 -2.71 -11.69 17.01
C ARG A 202 -1.52 -12.55 16.56
N GLU A 203 -0.34 -11.93 16.38
CA GLU A 203 0.88 -12.60 15.90
C GLU A 203 0.66 -13.39 14.60
N LEU A 204 -0.04 -12.78 13.65
CA LEU A 204 -0.40 -13.43 12.40
C LEU A 204 0.83 -13.66 11.51
N SER A 205 0.83 -14.77 10.79
CA SER A 205 1.80 -15.12 9.75
C SER A 205 1.10 -15.44 8.45
N GLY A 206 1.86 -15.48 7.34
CA GLY A 206 1.35 -15.73 6.00
C GLY A 206 1.14 -14.45 5.20
N THR A 207 0.41 -14.53 4.08
CA THR A 207 0.25 -13.43 3.13
C THR A 207 -1.17 -12.87 3.16
N PHE A 208 -1.28 -11.55 3.28
CA PHE A 208 -2.55 -10.84 3.41
C PHE A 208 -2.70 -9.75 2.34
N TYR A 209 -3.96 -9.48 1.95
CA TYR A 209 -4.34 -8.59 0.85
C TYR A 209 -5.32 -7.51 1.33
N PRO A 210 -4.92 -6.62 2.25
CA PRO A 210 -5.84 -5.65 2.82
C PRO A 210 -6.30 -4.63 1.77
N GLN A 211 -7.62 -4.35 1.78
CA GLN A 211 -8.28 -3.31 0.97
C GLN A 211 -9.48 -2.74 1.73
N ASN A 212 -10.02 -1.60 1.29
CA ASN A 212 -11.31 -1.13 1.78
C ASN A 212 -12.42 -2.10 1.38
N ARG A 213 -13.56 -2.02 2.06
CA ARG A 213 -14.76 -2.83 1.75
C ARG A 213 -15.29 -2.52 0.36
N GLU A 214 -15.32 -1.23 0.03
CA GLU A 214 -15.80 -0.72 -1.24
C GLU A 214 -14.68 -0.63 -2.28
N GLN A 215 -14.97 -0.99 -3.52
CA GLN A 215 -14.10 -0.68 -4.65
C GLN A 215 -14.34 0.76 -5.10
N ALA A 216 -13.27 1.50 -5.29
CA ALA A 216 -13.33 2.88 -5.73
C ALA A 216 -13.60 2.99 -7.23
N ASP A 217 -14.45 3.95 -7.62
CA ASP A 217 -14.69 4.37 -9.00
C ASP A 217 -14.03 5.74 -9.23
N THR A 218 -13.26 5.85 -10.29
CA THR A 218 -12.56 7.10 -10.62
C THR A 218 -13.53 8.25 -10.87
N VAL A 219 -14.68 8.00 -11.51
CA VAL A 219 -15.71 9.03 -11.77
C VAL A 219 -16.33 9.53 -10.48
N GLU A 220 -16.56 8.65 -9.52
CA GLU A 220 -17.12 9.01 -8.20
C GLU A 220 -16.14 9.87 -7.41
N ILE A 221 -14.85 9.52 -7.41
CA ILE A 221 -13.79 10.33 -6.79
C ILE A 221 -13.76 11.74 -7.40
N ILE A 222 -13.80 11.83 -8.74
CA ILE A 222 -13.81 13.12 -9.44
C ILE A 222 -15.03 13.96 -9.05
N ARG A 223 -16.22 13.36 -9.02
CA ARG A 223 -17.46 14.07 -8.60
C ARG A 223 -17.36 14.58 -7.18
N TYR A 224 -16.86 13.72 -6.28
CA TYR A 224 -16.76 14.07 -4.87
C TYR A 224 -15.85 15.29 -4.67
N PHE A 225 -14.62 15.25 -5.16
CA PHE A 225 -13.66 16.36 -4.95
C PHE A 225 -14.02 17.61 -5.76
N ALA A 226 -14.63 17.51 -6.94
CA ALA A 226 -15.16 18.68 -7.63
C ALA A 226 -16.26 19.38 -6.80
N LYS A 227 -17.19 18.61 -6.22
CA LYS A 227 -18.23 19.12 -5.33
C LYS A 227 -17.63 19.76 -4.07
N ALA A 228 -16.67 19.09 -3.43
CA ALA A 228 -15.98 19.63 -2.24
C ALA A 228 -15.26 20.96 -2.56
N ALA A 229 -14.66 21.08 -3.74
CA ALA A 229 -14.03 22.32 -4.22
C ALA A 229 -15.03 23.38 -4.72
N GLY A 230 -16.33 23.18 -4.54
CA GLY A 230 -17.36 24.17 -4.87
C GLY A 230 -17.70 24.32 -6.34
N HIS A 231 -17.29 23.38 -7.22
CA HIS A 231 -17.63 23.46 -8.63
C HIS A 231 -18.31 22.20 -9.17
N LYS A 232 -18.93 22.32 -10.36
CA LYS A 232 -19.54 21.21 -11.07
C LYS A 232 -18.60 20.70 -12.17
N VAL A 233 -18.43 19.37 -12.21
CA VAL A 233 -17.75 18.70 -13.31
C VAL A 233 -18.79 18.05 -14.23
N TRP A 234 -18.66 18.28 -15.54
CA TRP A 234 -19.53 17.63 -16.52
C TRP A 234 -18.95 16.26 -16.90
N ILE A 235 -19.61 15.19 -16.47
CA ILE A 235 -19.22 13.80 -16.81
C ILE A 235 -19.90 13.42 -18.12
N THR A 236 -19.11 13.11 -19.16
CA THR A 236 -19.65 12.86 -20.50
C THR A 236 -19.02 11.66 -21.19
N ARG A 237 -19.84 10.89 -21.91
CA ARG A 237 -19.39 9.77 -22.75
C ARG A 237 -18.70 10.23 -24.03
N LEU A 238 -18.84 11.47 -24.44
CA LEU A 238 -18.18 12.01 -25.63
C LEU A 238 -16.65 11.93 -25.56
N LEU A 239 -16.08 11.89 -24.37
CA LEU A 239 -14.63 11.74 -24.15
C LEU A 239 -14.16 10.27 -24.08
N ASN A 240 -15.07 9.28 -24.03
CA ASN A 240 -14.69 7.88 -23.90
C ASN A 240 -13.86 7.35 -25.09
N PRO A 241 -14.12 7.73 -26.36
CA PRO A 241 -13.26 7.34 -27.48
C PRO A 241 -11.81 7.79 -27.31
N PHE A 242 -11.57 8.97 -26.71
CA PHE A 242 -10.22 9.47 -26.44
C PHE A 242 -9.54 8.67 -25.31
N VAL A 243 -10.28 8.24 -24.30
CA VAL A 243 -9.76 7.33 -23.26
C VAL A 243 -9.35 6.00 -23.89
N TRP A 244 -10.20 5.44 -24.77
CA TRP A 244 -9.91 4.19 -25.45
C TRP A 244 -8.69 4.30 -26.36
N LEU A 245 -8.61 5.31 -27.22
CA LEU A 245 -7.45 5.55 -28.09
C LEU A 245 -6.18 5.82 -27.27
N GLY A 246 -6.28 6.65 -26.24
CA GLY A 246 -5.16 6.99 -25.39
C GLY A 246 -4.61 5.80 -24.60
N SER A 247 -5.44 4.79 -24.32
CA SER A 247 -5.03 3.60 -23.59
C SER A 247 -3.98 2.76 -24.31
N PHE A 248 -3.87 2.85 -25.62
CA PHE A 248 -2.85 2.15 -26.41
C PHE A 248 -1.47 2.81 -26.34
N VAL A 249 -1.42 4.10 -25.95
CA VAL A 249 -0.18 4.90 -26.04
C VAL A 249 0.24 5.42 -24.66
N LEU A 250 -0.72 5.73 -23.78
CA LEU A 250 -0.47 6.46 -22.53
C LEU A 250 -0.75 5.57 -21.31
N GLN A 251 0.28 5.01 -20.71
CA GLN A 251 0.19 4.23 -19.46
C GLN A 251 -0.62 4.92 -18.32
N PRO A 252 -0.53 6.26 -18.11
CA PRO A 252 -1.35 6.92 -17.09
C PRO A 252 -2.86 6.73 -17.29
N ILE A 253 -3.33 6.60 -18.54
CA ILE A 253 -4.74 6.34 -18.84
C ILE A 253 -5.14 4.96 -18.35
N ASN A 254 -4.34 3.93 -18.61
CA ASN A 254 -4.58 2.59 -18.10
C ASN A 254 -4.58 2.57 -16.56
N LYS A 255 -3.62 3.25 -15.93
CA LYS A 255 -3.55 3.38 -14.46
C LYS A 255 -4.75 4.11 -13.87
N MET A 256 -5.40 5.02 -14.59
CA MET A 256 -6.54 5.80 -14.13
C MET A 256 -7.88 5.08 -14.36
N PHE A 257 -8.07 4.48 -15.52
CA PHE A 257 -9.37 4.00 -15.99
C PHE A 257 -9.52 2.47 -16.02
N ALA A 258 -8.44 1.70 -15.85
CA ALA A 258 -8.56 0.25 -15.80
C ALA A 258 -9.34 -0.21 -14.56
N THR A 259 -10.14 -1.25 -14.73
CA THR A 259 -10.69 -2.02 -13.61
C THR A 259 -9.65 -3.02 -13.15
N TYR A 260 -9.16 -2.84 -11.92
CA TYR A 260 -8.11 -3.67 -11.33
C TYR A 260 -8.25 -3.71 -9.81
N TYR A 261 -8.71 -4.84 -9.29
CA TYR A 261 -9.00 -4.96 -7.86
C TYR A 261 -8.82 -6.40 -7.34
N TYR A 262 -8.64 -6.53 -6.04
CA TYR A 262 -8.71 -7.80 -5.33
C TYR A 262 -10.15 -8.28 -5.22
N ASP A 263 -10.38 -9.56 -5.46
CA ASP A 263 -11.62 -10.19 -5.05
C ASP A 263 -11.83 -9.94 -3.54
N PRO A 264 -13.00 -9.46 -3.10
CA PRO A 264 -13.30 -9.22 -1.70
C PRO A 264 -13.01 -10.41 -0.77
N GLU A 265 -13.16 -11.64 -1.27
CA GLU A 265 -12.85 -12.86 -0.52
C GLU A 265 -11.37 -12.99 -0.12
N MET A 266 -10.45 -12.38 -0.90
CA MET A 266 -9.02 -12.39 -0.56
C MET A 266 -8.69 -11.52 0.66
N SER A 267 -9.49 -10.51 0.90
CA SER A 267 -9.25 -9.48 1.93
C SER A 267 -10.05 -9.75 3.21
N LYS A 268 -10.79 -10.86 3.27
CA LYS A 268 -11.48 -11.28 4.48
C LYS A 268 -10.46 -11.66 5.56
N ALA A 269 -10.66 -11.10 6.73
CA ALA A 269 -9.97 -11.46 7.97
C ALA A 269 -11.01 -11.85 9.02
N ASP A 270 -10.59 -12.54 10.05
CA ASP A 270 -11.41 -12.90 11.21
C ASP A 270 -11.57 -11.73 12.22
N PHE A 271 -11.21 -10.54 11.79
CA PHE A 271 -11.32 -9.29 12.53
C PHE A 271 -11.74 -8.15 11.60
N ASP A 272 -12.41 -7.14 12.15
CA ASP A 272 -12.74 -5.93 11.41
C ASP A 272 -11.59 -4.94 11.47
N TYR A 273 -11.15 -4.48 10.29
CA TYR A 273 -10.13 -3.44 10.14
C TYR A 273 -10.62 -2.30 9.25
N GLN A 274 -11.78 -2.46 8.63
CA GLN A 274 -12.38 -1.50 7.70
C GLN A 274 -13.31 -0.54 8.45
N LEU A 275 -12.74 0.16 9.44
CA LEU A 275 -13.48 0.98 10.40
C LEU A 275 -13.92 2.31 9.82
N VAL A 276 -13.24 2.80 8.79
CA VAL A 276 -13.57 4.03 8.07
C VAL A 276 -14.10 3.66 6.71
N SER A 277 -15.33 4.05 6.40
CA SER A 277 -15.96 3.83 5.09
C SER A 277 -15.24 4.63 3.99
N PHE A 278 -15.49 4.26 2.73
CA PHE A 278 -14.90 4.99 1.60
C PHE A 278 -15.34 6.46 1.59
N GLU A 279 -16.63 6.73 1.83
CA GLU A 279 -17.17 8.08 1.86
C GLU A 279 -16.55 8.92 2.99
N GLU A 280 -16.48 8.39 4.22
CA GLU A 280 -15.82 9.05 5.34
C GLU A 280 -14.35 9.34 5.07
N SER A 281 -13.66 8.41 4.40
CA SER A 281 -12.25 8.60 4.02
C SER A 281 -12.08 9.74 3.00
N LEU A 282 -13.02 9.89 2.05
CA LEU A 282 -13.02 11.02 1.11
C LEU A 282 -13.26 12.34 1.82
N ALA A 283 -14.16 12.38 2.85
CA ALA A 283 -14.40 13.56 3.65
C ALA A 283 -13.13 14.00 4.41
N LYS A 284 -12.47 13.06 5.10
CA LYS A 284 -11.20 13.34 5.78
C LYS A 284 -10.10 13.80 4.81
N MET A 285 -10.11 13.26 3.58
CA MET A 285 -9.19 13.72 2.54
C MET A 285 -9.48 15.16 2.09
N ALA A 286 -10.76 15.50 1.86
CA ALA A 286 -11.16 16.86 1.47
C ALA A 286 -10.79 17.88 2.57
N GLU A 287 -11.08 17.56 3.83
CA GLU A 287 -10.68 18.36 4.97
C GLU A 287 -9.16 18.60 5.02
N SER A 288 -8.36 17.54 4.82
CA SER A 288 -6.89 17.64 4.79
C SER A 288 -6.34 18.46 3.62
N MET A 289 -7.15 18.68 2.58
CA MET A 289 -6.84 19.50 1.40
C MET A 289 -7.42 20.92 1.50
N GLU A 290 -8.09 21.25 2.61
CA GLU A 290 -8.75 22.54 2.85
C GLU A 290 -9.87 22.83 1.82
N LEU A 291 -10.67 21.81 1.46
CA LEU A 291 -11.77 21.89 0.49
C LEU A 291 -13.14 21.99 1.17
#